data_fbd7fdd45a65f1ee8bb05b9370d1fa29
#
_entry.id   fbd7fdd45a65f1ee8bb05b9370d1fa29
#
_cell.length_a   1.000
_cell.length_b   1.000
_cell.length_c   1.000
_cell.angle_alpha   90.00
_cell.angle_beta   90.00
_cell.angle_gamma   90.00
#
_symmetry.space_group_name_H-M   'P 1'
#
loop_
_entity.id
_entity.type
_entity.pdbx_description
1 polymer ?
#
loop_
_entity_poly.entity_id
_entity_poly.type
_entity_poly.pdbx_seq_one_letter_code
_entity_poly.pdbx_strand_id
1 'polypeptide(L)'
;VVGVLLAAAFGLSYGVQQAVAAQFHEVAFALPFLSLSLGHLVLAGTQQNPQRASHITHACWWAAPLAFVKEDMGVTAAMIGAIALIRSGWLREAANTLFPHASKDVPAFWPRLREVFSGWTKSRGAAEATLLMVWGLFWSYTSMNLILPIFNVNHQFDYADKVDLFGALKNPLNALQLLFTPDEKAQSLWLLLMVGAFLWVVSPLAAVALPTIAWRMLSSNSSYWLSTWHYSLVLMPIVFMALLDVLVRVHEHRRRVAASAHDKAAADQNTAYQKPEQQNTAGSDWAKPYRNATQAIILKTPLWLVPLLALVFTVAPILTAQPTQPLAQLTDPVFTTTDQTSTEVNKRRAVDAVPIGASVATDLSIITELIPG
;
A
#
# COMPACT_ATOMS: atom_id res chain seq x y z
N VAL A 1 -3.14 -10.57 -19.74
CA VAL A 1 -3.02 -9.13 -20.09
C VAL A 1 -2.97 -8.28 -18.81
N VAL A 2 -4.00 -8.32 -17.93
CA VAL A 2 -4.07 -7.50 -16.71
C VAL A 2 -2.81 -7.63 -15.84
N GLY A 3 -2.38 -8.85 -15.51
CA GLY A 3 -1.19 -9.09 -14.67
C GLY A 3 0.09 -8.58 -15.31
N VAL A 4 0.25 -8.71 -16.63
CA VAL A 4 1.45 -8.21 -17.35
C VAL A 4 1.50 -6.69 -17.32
N LEU A 5 0.36 -6.01 -17.55
CA LEU A 5 0.29 -4.55 -17.48
C LEU A 5 0.59 -4.01 -16.08
N LEU A 6 0.06 -4.67 -15.03
CA LEU A 6 0.35 -4.30 -13.64
C LEU A 6 1.82 -4.53 -13.27
N ALA A 7 2.39 -5.66 -13.71
CA ALA A 7 3.81 -5.96 -13.46
C ALA A 7 4.73 -4.96 -14.18
N ALA A 8 4.41 -4.59 -15.42
CA ALA A 8 5.15 -3.58 -16.16
C ALA A 8 5.03 -2.19 -15.50
N ALA A 9 3.81 -1.79 -15.11
CA ALA A 9 3.59 -0.53 -14.41
C ALA A 9 4.33 -0.48 -13.06
N PHE A 10 4.32 -1.58 -12.30
CA PHE A 10 5.07 -1.70 -11.05
C PHE A 10 6.57 -1.54 -11.29
N GLY A 11 7.15 -2.31 -12.21
CA GLY A 11 8.59 -2.29 -12.49
C GLY A 11 9.09 -0.95 -13.03
N LEU A 12 8.25 -0.23 -13.78
CA LEU A 12 8.55 1.10 -14.32
C LEU A 12 8.13 2.24 -13.38
N SER A 13 7.56 1.96 -12.22
CA SER A 13 7.08 3.01 -11.31
C SER A 13 8.22 3.87 -10.78
N TYR A 14 7.93 5.15 -10.56
CA TYR A 14 8.93 6.10 -10.09
C TYR A 14 9.60 5.67 -8.78
N GLY A 15 8.86 5.05 -7.87
CA GLY A 15 9.40 4.58 -6.60
C GLY A 15 10.43 3.46 -6.77
N VAL A 16 10.25 2.56 -7.76
CA VAL A 16 11.25 1.54 -8.12
C VAL A 16 12.46 2.19 -8.79
N GLN A 17 12.24 3.05 -9.77
CA GLN A 17 13.33 3.74 -10.49
C GLN A 17 14.22 4.55 -9.55
N GLN A 18 13.60 5.36 -8.67
CA GLN A 18 14.32 6.21 -7.71
C GLN A 18 15.08 5.39 -6.67
N ALA A 19 14.56 4.24 -6.26
CA ALA A 19 15.27 3.36 -5.34
C ALA A 19 16.52 2.74 -5.99
N VAL A 20 16.42 2.35 -7.26
CA VAL A 20 17.57 1.84 -8.01
C VAL A 20 18.63 2.93 -8.20
N ALA A 21 18.22 4.17 -8.54
CA ALA A 21 19.13 5.30 -8.72
C ALA A 21 19.79 5.76 -7.40
N ALA A 22 19.08 5.63 -6.28
CA ALA A 22 19.57 6.01 -4.94
C ALA A 22 20.49 4.95 -4.29
N GLN A 23 20.93 3.96 -5.04
CA GLN A 23 21.70 2.82 -4.57
C GLN A 23 20.89 1.84 -3.70
N PHE A 24 21.55 0.79 -3.20
CA PHE A 24 20.88 -0.20 -2.37
C PHE A 24 20.56 0.36 -0.98
N HIS A 25 19.30 0.14 -0.58
CA HIS A 25 18.82 0.39 0.77
C HIS A 25 18.07 -0.82 1.31
N GLU A 26 18.10 -1.03 2.62
CA GLU A 26 17.46 -2.15 3.32
C GLU A 26 15.96 -2.27 3.02
N VAL A 27 15.28 -1.17 2.74
CA VAL A 27 13.84 -1.16 2.39
C VAL A 27 13.50 -1.97 1.13
N ALA A 28 14.49 -2.31 0.30
CA ALA A 28 14.29 -3.20 -0.84
C ALA A 28 13.82 -4.60 -0.40
N PHE A 29 14.24 -5.07 0.76
CA PHE A 29 13.78 -6.33 1.34
C PHE A 29 12.29 -6.30 1.74
N ALA A 30 11.69 -5.13 1.93
CA ALA A 30 10.26 -5.05 2.21
C ALA A 30 9.38 -5.44 1.02
N LEU A 31 9.86 -5.31 -0.22
CA LEU A 31 9.05 -5.53 -1.43
C LEU A 31 8.43 -6.92 -1.51
N PRO A 32 9.22 -8.02 -1.43
CA PRO A 32 8.64 -9.36 -1.47
C PRO A 32 7.69 -9.61 -0.30
N PHE A 33 8.00 -9.15 0.89
CA PHE A 33 7.15 -9.32 2.07
C PHE A 33 5.82 -8.58 1.92
N LEU A 34 5.84 -7.32 1.48
CA LEU A 34 4.63 -6.54 1.19
C LEU A 34 3.81 -7.17 0.07
N SER A 35 4.47 -7.54 -1.04
CA SER A 35 3.79 -8.09 -2.21
C SER A 35 3.07 -9.40 -1.88
N LEU A 36 3.73 -10.32 -1.19
CA LEU A 36 3.16 -11.61 -0.80
C LEU A 36 2.07 -11.45 0.26
N SER A 37 2.33 -10.64 1.29
CA SER A 37 1.35 -10.38 2.33
C SER A 37 0.06 -9.75 1.76
N LEU A 38 0.19 -8.66 1.00
CA LEU A 38 -0.96 -7.97 0.42
C LEU A 38 -1.66 -8.82 -0.66
N GLY A 39 -0.89 -9.62 -1.43
CA GLY A 39 -1.46 -10.58 -2.37
C GLY A 39 -2.37 -11.61 -1.68
N HIS A 40 -1.94 -12.14 -0.55
CA HIS A 40 -2.79 -13.01 0.27
C HIS A 40 -4.02 -12.27 0.84
N LEU A 41 -3.89 -11.00 1.21
CA LEU A 41 -5.05 -10.20 1.61
C LEU A 41 -6.01 -9.97 0.44
N VAL A 42 -5.54 -9.74 -0.79
CA VAL A 42 -6.42 -9.68 -1.97
C VAL A 42 -7.23 -10.98 -2.08
N LEU A 43 -6.57 -12.14 -2.00
CA LEU A 43 -7.24 -13.45 -2.06
C LEU A 43 -8.21 -13.66 -0.90
N ALA A 44 -7.88 -13.22 0.31
CA ALA A 44 -8.78 -13.27 1.45
C ALA A 44 -10.01 -12.37 1.28
N GLY A 45 -9.91 -11.31 0.48
CA GLY A 45 -11.00 -10.38 0.18
C GLY A 45 -12.01 -10.92 -0.83
N THR A 46 -11.69 -11.99 -1.56
CA THR A 46 -12.61 -12.61 -2.52
C THR A 46 -13.79 -13.24 -1.78
N GLN A 47 -15.00 -12.99 -2.31
CA GLN A 47 -16.20 -13.54 -1.69
C GLN A 47 -16.28 -15.05 -1.94
N GLN A 48 -16.80 -15.78 -0.95
CA GLN A 48 -16.94 -17.25 -0.98
C GLN A 48 -15.58 -18.01 -1.04
N ASN A 49 -14.48 -17.40 -0.61
CA ASN A 49 -13.22 -18.12 -0.53
C ASN A 49 -13.22 -19.02 0.72
N PRO A 50 -13.26 -20.36 0.58
CA PRO A 50 -13.22 -21.28 1.71
C PRO A 50 -11.87 -21.23 2.44
N GLN A 51 -10.82 -20.73 1.77
CA GLN A 51 -9.47 -20.61 2.31
C GLN A 51 -9.17 -19.22 2.90
N ARG A 52 -10.20 -18.37 3.12
CA ARG A 52 -10.02 -17.00 3.62
C ARG A 52 -9.13 -16.95 4.86
N ALA A 53 -9.40 -17.78 5.86
CA ALA A 53 -8.61 -17.81 7.09
C ALA A 53 -7.15 -18.18 6.83
N SER A 54 -6.89 -19.15 5.96
CA SER A 54 -5.54 -19.53 5.55
C SER A 54 -4.81 -18.38 4.86
N HIS A 55 -5.47 -17.67 3.97
CA HIS A 55 -4.87 -16.50 3.32
C HIS A 55 -4.56 -15.38 4.31
N ILE A 56 -5.42 -15.13 5.29
CA ILE A 56 -5.13 -14.15 6.35
C ILE A 56 -3.91 -14.57 7.16
N THR A 57 -3.83 -15.83 7.56
CA THR A 57 -2.66 -16.37 8.29
C THR A 57 -1.39 -16.21 7.47
N HIS A 58 -1.38 -16.57 6.18
CA HIS A 58 -0.22 -16.38 5.31
C HIS A 58 0.14 -14.90 5.14
N ALA A 59 -0.86 -14.01 5.01
CA ALA A 59 -0.61 -12.57 4.96
C ALA A 59 0.14 -12.07 6.20
N CYS A 60 -0.29 -12.53 7.39
CA CYS A 60 0.36 -12.17 8.64
C CYS A 60 1.79 -12.71 8.73
N TRP A 61 2.03 -13.96 8.31
CA TRP A 61 3.36 -14.55 8.30
C TRP A 61 4.32 -13.81 7.36
N TRP A 62 3.86 -13.43 6.16
CA TRP A 62 4.67 -12.66 5.23
C TRP A 62 4.90 -11.23 5.67
N ALA A 63 4.02 -10.64 6.48
CA ALA A 63 4.19 -9.30 7.00
C ALA A 63 5.10 -9.23 8.25
N ALA A 64 5.18 -10.31 9.04
CA ALA A 64 5.93 -10.30 10.30
C ALA A 64 7.41 -9.91 10.17
N PRO A 65 8.17 -10.33 9.12
CA PRO A 65 9.56 -9.93 8.93
C PRO A 65 9.76 -8.45 8.62
N LEU A 66 8.72 -7.71 8.20
CA LEU A 66 8.81 -6.27 7.94
C LEU A 66 9.35 -5.50 9.14
N ALA A 67 9.01 -5.94 10.35
CA ALA A 67 9.47 -5.33 11.60
C ALA A 67 11.01 -5.31 11.77
N PHE A 68 11.72 -6.15 11.01
CA PHE A 68 13.20 -6.24 11.04
C PHE A 68 13.86 -5.58 9.83
N VAL A 69 13.07 -5.13 8.85
CA VAL A 69 13.63 -4.44 7.66
C VAL A 69 14.03 -3.02 8.01
N LYS A 70 13.14 -2.31 8.71
CA LYS A 70 13.39 -0.93 9.16
C LYS A 70 12.48 -0.61 10.35
N GLU A 71 12.90 0.34 11.18
CA GLU A 71 12.24 0.72 12.43
C GLU A 71 10.77 1.13 12.26
N ASP A 72 10.40 1.75 11.13
CA ASP A 72 9.04 2.19 10.82
C ASP A 72 8.18 1.10 10.15
N MET A 73 8.80 0.06 9.61
CA MET A 73 8.07 -1.02 8.91
C MET A 73 7.25 -1.89 9.85
N GLY A 74 7.55 -1.91 11.14
CA GLY A 74 6.68 -2.58 12.12
C GLY A 74 5.31 -1.92 12.23
N VAL A 75 5.21 -0.58 12.11
CA VAL A 75 3.91 0.12 12.06
C VAL A 75 3.14 -0.26 10.78
N THR A 76 3.84 -0.41 9.68
CA THR A 76 3.25 -0.91 8.41
C THR A 76 2.72 -2.34 8.58
N ALA A 77 3.49 -3.24 9.25
CA ALA A 77 3.04 -4.59 9.58
C ALA A 77 1.80 -4.58 10.49
N ALA A 78 1.76 -3.68 11.48
CA ALA A 78 0.59 -3.52 12.34
C ALA A 78 -0.65 -3.08 11.56
N MET A 79 -0.51 -2.18 10.59
CA MET A 79 -1.61 -1.76 9.72
C MET A 79 -2.09 -2.91 8.82
N ILE A 80 -1.18 -3.75 8.31
CA ILE A 80 -1.54 -4.99 7.61
C ILE A 80 -2.36 -5.89 8.53
N GLY A 81 -1.95 -6.06 9.79
CA GLY A 81 -2.71 -6.79 10.81
C GLY A 81 -4.12 -6.22 11.01
N ALA A 82 -4.26 -4.90 11.09
CA ALA A 82 -5.57 -4.25 11.21
C ALA A 82 -6.49 -4.56 10.01
N ILE A 83 -5.97 -4.47 8.79
CA ILE A 83 -6.73 -4.82 7.59
C ILE A 83 -7.06 -6.32 7.55
N ALA A 84 -6.12 -7.18 7.95
CA ALA A 84 -6.33 -8.62 8.08
C ALA A 84 -7.46 -8.94 9.08
N LEU A 85 -7.48 -8.25 10.22
CA LEU A 85 -8.53 -8.37 11.23
C LEU A 85 -9.91 -7.94 10.69
N ILE A 86 -9.98 -6.84 9.94
CA ILE A 86 -11.22 -6.42 9.26
C ILE A 86 -11.67 -7.51 8.27
N ARG A 87 -10.75 -8.06 7.49
CA ARG A 87 -11.05 -9.09 6.48
C ARG A 87 -11.38 -10.47 7.07
N SER A 88 -10.99 -10.76 8.31
CA SER A 88 -11.39 -11.99 8.99
C SER A 88 -12.91 -12.09 9.16
N GLY A 89 -13.57 -10.95 9.23
CA GLY A 89 -15.01 -10.86 9.53
C GLY A 89 -15.33 -10.88 11.02
N TRP A 90 -14.35 -11.22 11.85
CA TRP A 90 -14.54 -11.34 13.30
C TRP A 90 -15.06 -10.05 13.95
N LEU A 91 -14.61 -8.87 13.50
CA LEU A 91 -15.10 -7.59 14.04
C LEU A 91 -16.61 -7.41 13.84
N ARG A 92 -17.15 -7.85 12.70
CA ARG A 92 -18.60 -7.82 12.43
C ARG A 92 -19.34 -8.80 13.35
N GLU A 93 -18.82 -10.00 13.52
CA GLU A 93 -19.40 -11.01 14.42
C GLU A 93 -19.38 -10.51 15.86
N ALA A 94 -18.25 -9.98 16.32
CA ALA A 94 -18.10 -9.38 17.63
C ALA A 94 -19.08 -8.22 17.85
N ALA A 95 -19.23 -7.31 16.88
CA ALA A 95 -20.19 -6.21 16.96
C ALA A 95 -21.64 -6.72 17.05
N ASN A 96 -22.01 -7.72 16.24
CA ASN A 96 -23.35 -8.31 16.27
C ASN A 96 -23.63 -9.02 17.61
N THR A 97 -22.63 -9.68 18.20
CA THR A 97 -22.72 -10.32 19.51
C THR A 97 -22.86 -9.30 20.64
N LEU A 98 -22.08 -8.21 20.60
CA LEU A 98 -22.12 -7.17 21.64
C LEU A 98 -23.37 -6.27 21.53
N PHE A 99 -23.82 -5.98 20.31
CA PHE A 99 -24.93 -5.09 20.01
C PHE A 99 -26.00 -5.77 19.15
N PRO A 100 -26.71 -6.80 19.71
CA PRO A 100 -27.72 -7.52 18.95
C PRO A 100 -28.89 -6.61 18.61
N HIS A 101 -29.36 -6.69 17.36
CA HIS A 101 -30.55 -5.99 16.93
C HIS A 101 -31.77 -6.61 17.58
N ALA A 102 -32.52 -5.78 18.36
CA ALA A 102 -33.86 -6.00 18.94
C ALA A 102 -34.29 -7.48 19.16
N SER A 103 -33.65 -8.18 20.10
CA SER A 103 -34.11 -9.48 20.62
C SER A 103 -34.70 -9.26 22.00
N LYS A 104 -35.85 -9.94 22.31
CA LYS A 104 -36.49 -9.86 23.63
C LYS A 104 -35.66 -10.51 24.73
N ASP A 105 -34.78 -11.46 24.41
CA ASP A 105 -33.94 -12.21 25.33
C ASP A 105 -32.45 -11.95 25.03
N VAL A 106 -31.98 -10.73 25.37
CA VAL A 106 -30.56 -10.40 25.23
C VAL A 106 -29.77 -10.89 26.46
N PRO A 107 -28.79 -11.79 26.31
CA PRO A 107 -27.93 -12.21 27.41
C PRO A 107 -27.23 -11.01 28.06
N ALA A 108 -26.85 -11.11 29.34
CA ALA A 108 -26.08 -10.08 30.03
C ALA A 108 -24.77 -9.77 29.31
N PHE A 109 -24.20 -8.58 29.52
CA PHE A 109 -23.00 -8.11 28.83
C PHE A 109 -21.79 -9.04 28.98
N TRP A 110 -21.53 -9.54 30.16
CA TRP A 110 -20.37 -10.40 30.45
C TRP A 110 -20.36 -11.75 29.70
N PRO A 111 -21.46 -12.52 29.60
CA PRO A 111 -21.54 -13.70 28.75
C PRO A 111 -21.22 -13.37 27.27
N ARG A 112 -21.73 -12.27 26.73
CA ARG A 112 -21.46 -11.83 25.33
C ARG A 112 -19.98 -11.51 25.13
N LEU A 113 -19.36 -10.80 26.07
CA LEU A 113 -17.94 -10.51 26.01
C LEU A 113 -17.10 -11.78 26.02
N ARG A 114 -17.47 -12.77 26.86
CA ARG A 114 -16.81 -14.09 26.88
C ARG A 114 -16.96 -14.82 25.54
N GLU A 115 -18.13 -14.75 24.93
CA GLU A 115 -18.40 -15.33 23.61
C GLU A 115 -17.53 -14.67 22.52
N VAL A 116 -17.41 -13.34 22.50
CA VAL A 116 -16.52 -12.60 21.61
C VAL A 116 -15.08 -13.04 21.77
N PHE A 117 -14.58 -13.16 23.01
CA PHE A 117 -13.23 -13.66 23.28
C PHE A 117 -13.03 -15.11 22.82
N SER A 118 -14.00 -15.98 23.09
CA SER A 118 -13.97 -17.37 22.62
C SER A 118 -14.01 -17.44 21.09
N GLY A 119 -14.77 -16.57 20.42
CA GLY A 119 -14.81 -16.43 18.98
C GLY A 119 -13.46 -15.99 18.42
N TRP A 120 -12.81 -15.03 19.06
CA TRP A 120 -11.48 -14.55 18.65
C TRP A 120 -10.42 -15.65 18.71
N THR A 121 -10.34 -16.40 19.82
CA THR A 121 -9.35 -17.49 19.97
C THR A 121 -9.57 -18.67 19.03
N LYS A 122 -10.81 -18.90 18.60
CA LYS A 122 -11.19 -19.97 17.66
C LYS A 122 -11.11 -19.53 16.19
N SER A 123 -11.17 -18.22 15.92
CA SER A 123 -11.10 -17.67 14.59
C SER A 123 -9.64 -17.63 14.12
N ARG A 124 -9.25 -18.63 13.33
CA ARG A 124 -8.00 -18.54 12.58
C ARG A 124 -8.02 -17.28 11.72
N GLY A 125 -6.93 -16.55 11.74
CA GLY A 125 -6.80 -15.28 11.03
C GLY A 125 -7.08 -14.07 11.92
N ALA A 126 -8.07 -14.06 12.82
CA ALA A 126 -8.29 -12.94 13.73
C ALA A 126 -7.21 -12.87 14.82
N ALA A 127 -6.84 -14.00 15.38
CA ALA A 127 -5.78 -14.09 16.38
C ALA A 127 -4.43 -13.71 15.79
N GLU A 128 -4.07 -14.28 14.63
CA GLU A 128 -2.82 -13.97 13.92
C GLU A 128 -2.76 -12.50 13.49
N ALA A 129 -3.86 -11.92 13.04
CA ALA A 129 -3.95 -10.51 12.68
C ALA A 129 -3.68 -9.60 13.89
N THR A 130 -4.28 -9.92 15.05
CA THR A 130 -4.05 -9.19 16.31
C THR A 130 -2.62 -9.34 16.78
N LEU A 131 -2.07 -10.56 16.72
CA LEU A 131 -0.67 -10.82 17.07
C LEU A 131 0.28 -10.03 16.17
N LEU A 132 0.01 -9.94 14.88
CA LEU A 132 0.81 -9.12 13.97
C LEU A 132 0.76 -7.63 14.32
N MET A 133 -0.41 -7.11 14.72
CA MET A 133 -0.52 -5.72 15.19
C MET A 133 0.38 -5.47 16.41
N VAL A 134 0.27 -6.33 17.41
CA VAL A 134 1.09 -6.23 18.65
C VAL A 134 2.57 -6.40 18.32
N TRP A 135 2.93 -7.38 17.51
CA TRP A 135 4.28 -7.65 17.04
C TRP A 135 4.90 -6.42 16.35
N GLY A 136 4.19 -5.86 15.36
CA GLY A 136 4.69 -4.71 14.62
C GLY A 136 4.91 -3.48 15.50
N LEU A 137 3.92 -3.15 16.36
CA LEU A 137 4.04 -2.02 17.28
C LEU A 137 5.14 -2.23 18.33
N PHE A 138 5.24 -3.44 18.87
CA PHE A 138 6.27 -3.80 19.83
C PHE A 138 7.68 -3.63 19.26
N TRP A 139 7.93 -4.15 18.05
CA TRP A 139 9.25 -4.05 17.43
C TRP A 139 9.58 -2.65 16.96
N SER A 140 8.64 -1.88 16.42
CA SER A 140 8.90 -0.46 16.12
C SER A 140 9.24 0.32 17.36
N TYR A 141 8.48 0.14 18.45
CA TYR A 141 8.77 0.79 19.72
C TYR A 141 10.16 0.39 20.27
N THR A 142 10.45 -0.91 20.27
CA THR A 142 11.73 -1.45 20.76
C THR A 142 12.91 -0.95 19.93
N SER A 143 12.77 -0.94 18.59
CA SER A 143 13.82 -0.45 17.69
C SER A 143 14.12 1.02 17.92
N MET A 144 13.09 1.86 17.97
CA MET A 144 13.26 3.33 18.09
C MET A 144 13.71 3.78 19.49
N ASN A 145 13.26 3.09 20.55
CA ASN A 145 13.49 3.57 21.92
C ASN A 145 14.57 2.79 22.68
N LEU A 146 14.92 1.59 22.23
CA LEU A 146 15.93 0.76 22.91
C LEU A 146 17.11 0.42 21.98
N ILE A 147 16.87 -0.21 20.84
CA ILE A 147 17.95 -0.78 20.01
C ILE A 147 18.77 0.35 19.38
N LEU A 148 18.15 1.24 18.60
CA LEU A 148 18.84 2.31 17.90
C LEU A 148 19.58 3.26 18.88
N PRO A 149 18.98 3.71 20.00
CA PRO A 149 19.70 4.50 20.99
C PRO A 149 20.92 3.80 21.60
N ILE A 150 20.88 2.48 21.81
CA ILE A 150 22.04 1.74 22.36
C ILE A 150 23.23 1.77 21.40
N PHE A 151 22.97 1.66 20.11
CA PHE A 151 24.02 1.63 19.08
C PHE A 151 24.40 3.01 18.53
N ASN A 152 23.62 4.05 18.85
CA ASN A 152 23.91 5.40 18.42
C ASN A 152 24.90 6.10 19.37
N VAL A 153 25.83 6.82 18.79
CA VAL A 153 26.86 7.61 19.55
C VAL A 153 26.20 8.63 20.51
N ASN A 154 25.06 9.20 20.10
CA ASN A 154 24.32 10.18 20.90
C ASN A 154 23.33 9.54 21.88
N HIS A 155 23.23 8.23 21.96
CA HIS A 155 22.28 7.48 22.80
C HIS A 155 20.81 7.90 22.63
N GLN A 156 20.45 8.35 21.43
CA GLN A 156 19.08 8.75 21.10
C GLN A 156 18.72 8.31 19.67
N PHE A 157 17.43 8.32 19.35
CA PHE A 157 16.95 8.07 18.03
C PHE A 157 17.08 9.34 17.17
N ASP A 158 17.97 9.33 16.18
CA ASP A 158 18.36 10.51 15.40
C ASP A 158 17.24 11.14 14.56
N TYR A 159 16.12 10.45 14.42
CA TYR A 159 14.97 10.95 13.66
C TYR A 159 13.83 11.46 14.53
N ALA A 160 13.99 11.43 15.86
CA ALA A 160 12.93 11.83 16.78
C ALA A 160 12.55 13.32 16.65
N ASP A 161 13.50 14.17 16.30
CA ASP A 161 13.32 15.61 16.07
C ASP A 161 12.80 15.96 14.66
N LYS A 162 12.78 14.99 13.74
CA LYS A 162 12.36 15.21 12.36
C LYS A 162 10.85 15.17 12.16
N VAL A 163 10.10 14.57 13.09
CA VAL A 163 8.64 14.40 12.98
C VAL A 163 7.96 14.75 14.30
N ASP A 164 7.24 15.86 14.34
CA ASP A 164 6.45 16.27 15.51
C ASP A 164 5.03 15.67 15.49
N LEU A 165 4.92 14.40 15.87
CA LEU A 165 3.63 13.72 15.99
C LEU A 165 2.74 14.30 17.08
N PHE A 166 3.31 14.74 18.20
CA PHE A 166 2.53 15.31 19.30
C PHE A 166 1.99 16.69 18.95
N GLY A 167 2.76 17.53 18.27
CA GLY A 167 2.27 18.79 17.73
C GLY A 167 1.17 18.61 16.70
N ALA A 168 1.32 17.60 15.83
CA ALA A 168 0.30 17.24 14.84
C ALA A 168 -1.02 16.80 15.50
N LEU A 169 -0.97 16.00 16.58
CA LEU A 169 -2.16 15.58 17.33
C LEU A 169 -2.83 16.73 18.08
N LYS A 170 -2.05 17.68 18.61
CA LYS A 170 -2.57 18.86 19.31
C LYS A 170 -3.24 19.87 18.37
N ASN A 171 -2.78 19.96 17.13
CA ASN A 171 -3.31 20.86 16.12
C ASN A 171 -3.56 20.15 14.77
N PRO A 172 -4.63 19.36 14.67
CA PRO A 172 -4.89 18.51 13.50
C PRO A 172 -5.14 19.30 12.20
N LEU A 173 -5.65 20.54 12.29
CA LEU A 173 -5.83 21.38 11.10
C LEU A 173 -4.47 21.82 10.53
N ASN A 174 -3.55 22.22 11.40
CA ASN A 174 -2.19 22.53 10.96
C ASN A 174 -1.48 21.30 10.40
N ALA A 175 -1.64 20.15 11.05
CA ALA A 175 -1.09 18.89 10.55
C ALA A 175 -1.63 18.55 9.16
N LEU A 176 -2.93 18.75 8.93
CA LEU A 176 -3.54 18.55 7.61
C LEU A 176 -2.95 19.51 6.55
N GLN A 177 -2.72 20.77 6.90
CA GLN A 177 -2.06 21.73 6.02
C GLN A 177 -0.60 21.30 5.72
N LEU A 178 0.14 20.83 6.72
CA LEU A 178 1.52 20.36 6.56
C LEU A 178 1.65 19.15 5.63
N LEU A 179 0.59 18.37 5.42
CA LEU A 179 0.60 17.28 4.45
C LEU A 179 0.77 17.76 3.00
N PHE A 180 0.38 19.01 2.72
CA PHE A 180 0.37 19.59 1.37
C PHE A 180 1.32 20.77 1.21
N THR A 181 2.02 21.17 2.27
CA THR A 181 2.92 22.34 2.27
C THR A 181 4.33 21.89 2.64
N PRO A 182 5.35 22.21 1.84
CA PRO A 182 5.32 22.96 0.58
C PRO A 182 4.71 22.18 -0.60
N ASP A 183 4.55 22.80 -1.76
CA ASP A 183 3.84 22.27 -2.94
C ASP A 183 4.43 20.95 -3.45
N GLU A 184 5.72 20.70 -3.26
CA GLU A 184 6.39 19.45 -3.64
C GLU A 184 5.82 18.23 -2.88
N LYS A 185 5.28 18.42 -1.67
CA LYS A 185 4.55 17.36 -0.96
C LYS A 185 3.27 16.98 -1.70
N ALA A 186 2.50 17.99 -2.14
CA ALA A 186 1.32 17.77 -2.95
C ALA A 186 1.66 17.09 -4.29
N GLN A 187 2.77 17.47 -4.92
CA GLN A 187 3.25 16.82 -6.16
C GLN A 187 3.61 15.35 -5.91
N SER A 188 4.28 15.02 -4.81
CA SER A 188 4.62 13.64 -4.46
C SER A 188 3.38 12.78 -4.20
N LEU A 189 2.37 13.33 -3.51
CA LEU A 189 1.08 12.67 -3.30
C LEU A 189 0.32 12.51 -4.61
N TRP A 190 0.37 13.50 -5.50
CA TRP A 190 -0.25 13.44 -6.82
C TRP A 190 0.37 12.32 -7.68
N LEU A 191 1.71 12.22 -7.72
CA LEU A 191 2.40 11.13 -8.41
C LEU A 191 1.98 9.77 -7.86
N LEU A 192 1.87 9.64 -6.53
CA LEU A 192 1.42 8.41 -5.89
C LEU A 192 -0.01 8.04 -6.29
N LEU A 193 -0.92 9.02 -6.41
CA LEU A 193 -2.27 8.79 -6.88
C LEU A 193 -2.30 8.34 -8.34
N MET A 194 -1.53 9.00 -9.20
CA MET A 194 -1.46 8.72 -10.64
C MET A 194 -0.99 7.30 -10.93
N VAL A 195 0.08 6.83 -10.29
CA VAL A 195 0.68 5.51 -10.52
C VAL A 195 -0.33 4.37 -10.38
N GLY A 196 -1.27 4.50 -9.45
CA GLY A 196 -2.38 3.54 -9.28
C GLY A 196 -3.67 3.96 -9.99
N ALA A 197 -3.59 4.79 -11.04
CA ALA A 197 -4.72 5.30 -11.82
C ALA A 197 -5.84 5.90 -10.94
N PHE A 198 -5.49 6.50 -9.80
CA PHE A 198 -6.38 7.07 -8.78
C PHE A 198 -7.32 6.07 -8.10
N LEU A 199 -7.41 4.83 -8.58
CA LEU A 199 -8.38 3.86 -8.11
C LEU A 199 -7.91 3.04 -6.90
N TRP A 200 -6.61 2.96 -6.67
CA TRP A 200 -6.06 2.18 -5.56
C TRP A 200 -6.56 2.63 -4.18
N VAL A 201 -6.86 3.93 -4.01
CA VAL A 201 -7.37 4.51 -2.75
C VAL A 201 -8.76 3.99 -2.35
N VAL A 202 -9.51 3.42 -3.30
CA VAL A 202 -10.83 2.83 -3.04
C VAL A 202 -10.71 1.48 -2.30
N SER A 203 -9.54 0.83 -2.38
CA SER A 203 -9.29 -0.41 -1.65
C SER A 203 -8.97 -0.14 -0.18
N PRO A 204 -9.50 -0.92 0.78
CA PRO A 204 -9.05 -0.89 2.17
C PRO A 204 -7.56 -1.15 2.32
N LEU A 205 -6.91 -1.85 1.38
CA LEU A 205 -5.46 -2.07 1.40
C LEU A 205 -4.68 -0.76 1.28
N ALA A 206 -5.26 0.29 0.72
CA ALA A 206 -4.66 1.62 0.65
C ALA A 206 -4.29 2.17 2.04
N ALA A 207 -5.05 1.80 3.08
CA ALA A 207 -4.77 2.21 4.45
C ALA A 207 -3.39 1.76 4.94
N VAL A 208 -2.82 0.69 4.36
CA VAL A 208 -1.46 0.21 4.69
C VAL A 208 -0.39 1.25 4.34
N ALA A 209 -0.67 2.17 3.40
CA ALA A 209 0.24 3.26 3.04
C ALA A 209 0.22 4.41 4.06
N LEU A 210 -0.84 4.54 4.88
CA LEU A 210 -1.03 5.69 5.76
C LEU A 210 0.11 5.93 6.76
N PRO A 211 0.66 4.91 7.46
CA PRO A 211 1.79 5.15 8.35
C PRO A 211 2.98 5.78 7.64
N THR A 212 3.39 5.21 6.51
CA THR A 212 4.52 5.70 5.71
C THR A 212 4.25 7.10 5.16
N ILE A 213 3.07 7.38 4.63
CA ILE A 213 2.69 8.71 4.14
C ILE A 213 2.68 9.71 5.31
N ALA A 214 2.11 9.35 6.45
CA ALA A 214 1.97 10.25 7.58
C ALA A 214 3.33 10.75 8.09
N TRP A 215 4.25 9.84 8.44
CA TRP A 215 5.53 10.27 8.98
C TRP A 215 6.37 11.03 7.94
N ARG A 216 6.31 10.63 6.67
CA ARG A 216 7.02 11.33 5.58
C ARG A 216 6.51 12.75 5.40
N MET A 217 5.20 12.94 5.27
CA MET A 217 4.60 14.25 5.01
C MET A 217 4.66 15.18 6.24
N LEU A 218 4.68 14.65 7.46
CA LEU A 218 4.85 15.43 8.68
C LEU A 218 6.31 15.79 8.97
N SER A 219 7.26 15.17 8.26
CA SER A 219 8.69 15.43 8.47
C SER A 219 9.09 16.82 7.99
N SER A 220 10.05 17.41 8.73
CA SER A 220 10.76 18.63 8.35
C SER A 220 11.86 18.39 7.30
N ASN A 221 12.32 17.15 7.13
CA ASN A 221 13.38 16.80 6.19
C ASN A 221 12.80 16.58 4.78
N SER A 222 13.20 17.42 3.82
CA SER A 222 12.73 17.38 2.46
C SER A 222 13.02 16.06 1.73
N SER A 223 14.12 15.40 2.03
CA SER A 223 14.47 14.11 1.41
C SER A 223 13.40 13.04 1.65
N TYR A 224 12.65 13.10 2.75
CA TYR A 224 11.66 12.08 3.08
C TYR A 224 10.37 12.20 2.26
N TRP A 225 9.93 13.41 1.96
CA TRP A 225 8.67 13.62 1.25
C TRP A 225 8.82 13.90 -0.25
N LEU A 226 10.02 14.18 -0.74
CA LEU A 226 10.28 14.26 -2.18
C LEU A 226 10.04 12.92 -2.87
N SER A 227 9.69 12.98 -4.16
CA SER A 227 9.52 11.79 -4.99
C SER A 227 10.84 11.14 -5.40
N THR A 228 11.95 11.83 -5.20
CA THR A 228 13.32 11.33 -5.34
C THR A 228 13.68 10.40 -4.17
N TRP A 229 14.78 9.68 -4.29
CA TRP A 229 15.26 8.71 -3.30
C TRP A 229 14.39 7.45 -3.18
N HIS A 230 14.78 6.56 -2.30
CA HIS A 230 14.18 5.24 -2.10
C HIS A 230 12.89 5.22 -1.27
N TYR A 231 12.50 6.33 -0.64
CA TYR A 231 11.39 6.36 0.33
C TYR A 231 10.01 6.00 -0.25
N SER A 232 9.83 6.16 -1.56
CA SER A 232 8.59 5.76 -2.23
C SER A 232 8.53 4.29 -2.61
N LEU A 233 9.64 3.53 -2.48
CA LEU A 233 9.72 2.14 -2.90
C LEU A 233 8.70 1.25 -2.19
N VAL A 234 8.57 1.38 -0.87
CA VAL A 234 7.64 0.57 -0.06
C VAL A 234 6.17 0.87 -0.36
N LEU A 235 5.87 2.04 -0.91
CA LEU A 235 4.50 2.40 -1.31
C LEU A 235 4.07 1.71 -2.61
N MET A 236 5.00 1.32 -3.48
CA MET A 236 4.67 0.74 -4.78
C MET A 236 3.93 -0.59 -4.65
N PRO A 237 4.40 -1.62 -3.90
CA PRO A 237 3.62 -2.83 -3.71
C PRO A 237 2.24 -2.56 -3.09
N ILE A 238 2.11 -1.59 -2.19
CA ILE A 238 0.82 -1.24 -1.58
C ILE A 238 -0.14 -0.69 -2.64
N VAL A 239 0.30 0.28 -3.44
CA VAL A 239 -0.50 0.88 -4.51
C VAL A 239 -0.98 -0.16 -5.52
N PHE A 240 -0.06 -0.99 -6.03
CA PHE A 240 -0.41 -1.97 -7.07
C PHE A 240 -1.24 -3.13 -6.53
N MET A 241 -1.03 -3.56 -5.28
CA MET A 241 -1.88 -4.59 -4.66
C MET A 241 -3.26 -4.03 -4.27
N ALA A 242 -3.35 -2.77 -3.86
CA ALA A 242 -4.64 -2.11 -3.64
C ALA A 242 -5.40 -1.94 -4.96
N LEU A 243 -4.73 -1.57 -6.05
CA LEU A 243 -5.34 -1.52 -7.39
C LEU A 243 -5.82 -2.90 -7.85
N LEU A 244 -5.01 -3.95 -7.63
CA LEU A 244 -5.40 -5.33 -7.94
C LEU A 244 -6.64 -5.76 -7.13
N ASP A 245 -6.73 -5.38 -5.85
CA ASP A 245 -7.89 -5.64 -5.01
C ASP A 245 -9.17 -5.00 -5.58
N VAL A 246 -9.08 -3.77 -6.07
CA VAL A 246 -10.21 -3.11 -6.75
C VAL A 246 -10.63 -3.89 -8.01
N LEU A 247 -9.67 -4.28 -8.84
CA LEU A 247 -9.95 -5.02 -10.09
C LEU A 247 -10.59 -6.39 -9.80
N VAL A 248 -10.11 -7.10 -8.80
CA VAL A 248 -10.68 -8.39 -8.37
C VAL A 248 -12.12 -8.21 -7.90
N ARG A 249 -12.41 -7.20 -7.08
CA ARG A 249 -13.77 -6.90 -6.61
C ARG A 249 -14.72 -6.53 -7.76
N VAL A 250 -14.26 -5.73 -8.72
CA VAL A 250 -15.04 -5.39 -9.91
C VAL A 250 -15.32 -6.64 -10.74
N HIS A 251 -14.31 -7.51 -10.91
CA HIS A 251 -14.49 -8.78 -11.63
C HIS A 251 -15.52 -9.68 -10.95
N GLU A 252 -15.44 -9.86 -9.65
CA GLU A 252 -16.40 -10.66 -8.88
C GLU A 252 -17.82 -10.08 -8.92
N HIS A 253 -17.93 -8.75 -8.83
CA HIS A 253 -19.22 -8.07 -8.96
C HIS A 253 -19.86 -8.35 -10.32
N ARG A 254 -19.07 -8.26 -11.41
CA ARG A 254 -19.54 -8.58 -12.76
C ARG A 254 -20.02 -10.02 -12.89
N ARG A 255 -19.26 -10.97 -12.37
CA ARG A 255 -19.64 -12.39 -12.38
C ARG A 255 -20.96 -12.62 -11.63
N ARG A 256 -21.16 -11.98 -10.48
CA ARG A 256 -22.43 -12.10 -9.73
C ARG A 256 -23.63 -11.52 -10.49
N VAL A 257 -23.46 -10.34 -11.09
CA VAL A 257 -24.52 -9.72 -11.87
C VAL A 257 -24.88 -10.61 -13.08
N ALA A 258 -23.88 -11.18 -13.76
CA ALA A 258 -24.12 -12.10 -14.87
C ALA A 258 -24.83 -13.38 -14.43
N ALA A 259 -24.43 -13.98 -13.30
CA ALA A 259 -25.08 -15.18 -12.74
C ALA A 259 -26.55 -14.90 -12.37
N SER A 260 -26.81 -13.80 -11.65
CA SER A 260 -28.16 -13.43 -11.25
C SER A 260 -29.08 -13.11 -12.47
N ALA A 261 -28.53 -12.56 -13.55
CA ALA A 261 -29.27 -12.33 -14.79
C ALA A 261 -29.61 -13.66 -15.48
N HIS A 262 -28.71 -14.63 -15.47
CA HIS A 262 -28.94 -15.96 -16.00
C HIS A 262 -30.02 -16.73 -15.23
N ASP A 263 -29.92 -16.69 -13.87
CA ASP A 263 -30.91 -17.36 -13.01
C ASP A 263 -32.32 -16.76 -13.19
N LYS A 264 -32.39 -15.41 -13.32
CA LYS A 264 -33.64 -14.72 -13.59
C LYS A 264 -34.22 -15.11 -14.95
N ALA A 265 -33.42 -15.18 -16.02
CA ALA A 265 -33.87 -15.60 -17.32
C ALA A 265 -34.38 -17.06 -17.33
N ALA A 266 -33.71 -17.95 -16.58
CA ALA A 266 -34.16 -19.33 -16.40
C ALA A 266 -35.48 -19.43 -15.62
N ALA A 267 -35.63 -18.58 -14.56
CA ALA A 267 -36.89 -18.52 -13.80
C ALA A 267 -38.05 -17.96 -14.65
N ASP A 268 -37.81 -16.91 -15.43
CA ASP A 268 -38.79 -16.31 -16.31
C ASP A 268 -39.24 -17.29 -17.43
N GLN A 269 -38.35 -18.16 -17.93
CA GLN A 269 -38.71 -19.25 -18.85
C GLN A 269 -39.62 -20.30 -18.21
N ASN A 270 -39.38 -20.64 -16.94
CA ASN A 270 -40.20 -21.60 -16.20
C ASN A 270 -41.53 -21.00 -15.73
N THR A 271 -41.64 -19.69 -15.55
CA THR A 271 -42.86 -18.98 -15.12
C THR A 271 -43.70 -18.47 -16.29
N ALA A 272 -43.23 -18.56 -17.52
CA ALA A 272 -44.00 -18.21 -18.73
C ALA A 272 -45.31 -19.00 -18.85
N TYR A 273 -45.50 -20.07 -18.06
CA TYR A 273 -46.74 -20.84 -17.93
C TYR A 273 -47.70 -20.35 -16.83
N GLN A 274 -47.31 -19.37 -15.99
CA GLN A 274 -48.15 -18.79 -14.96
C GLN A 274 -48.13 -17.26 -15.02
N LYS A 275 -49.25 -16.64 -15.44
CA LYS A 275 -49.42 -15.17 -15.43
C LYS A 275 -49.33 -14.63 -14.00
N PRO A 276 -48.49 -13.64 -13.72
CA PRO A 276 -48.56 -12.91 -12.47
C PRO A 276 -49.31 -11.59 -12.62
N GLU A 277 -50.14 -11.31 -11.66
CA GLU A 277 -50.76 -10.02 -11.40
C GLU A 277 -49.68 -9.03 -10.95
N GLN A 278 -49.56 -7.90 -11.65
CA GLN A 278 -48.58 -6.85 -11.38
C GLN A 278 -48.97 -6.06 -10.14
N GLN A 279 -48.15 -6.12 -9.07
CA GLN A 279 -48.13 -5.10 -8.04
C GLN A 279 -47.12 -4.02 -8.39
N ASN A 280 -47.64 -2.87 -8.83
CA ASN A 280 -46.91 -1.62 -9.02
C ASN A 280 -46.68 -0.92 -7.66
N THR A 281 -45.52 -1.02 -7.07
CA THR A 281 -45.06 -0.13 -6.02
C THR A 281 -44.05 0.87 -6.61
N ALA A 282 -44.56 1.98 -7.14
CA ALA A 282 -43.74 3.07 -7.63
C ALA A 282 -43.31 3.99 -6.48
N GLY A 283 -42.22 3.64 -5.81
CA GLY A 283 -41.47 4.60 -5.01
C GLY A 283 -40.48 5.33 -5.93
N SER A 284 -40.55 6.66 -5.96
CA SER A 284 -39.63 7.50 -6.74
C SER A 284 -38.23 7.51 -6.14
N ASP A 285 -37.38 6.57 -6.57
CA ASP A 285 -35.96 6.56 -6.21
C ASP A 285 -35.20 7.44 -7.21
N TRP A 286 -34.98 8.70 -6.87
CA TRP A 286 -34.24 9.67 -7.68
C TRP A 286 -32.80 9.25 -7.98
N ALA A 287 -32.21 8.38 -7.18
CA ALA A 287 -30.86 7.85 -7.36
C ALA A 287 -30.79 6.69 -8.38
N LYS A 288 -31.95 6.13 -8.79
CA LYS A 288 -32.01 5.01 -9.76
C LYS A 288 -31.24 5.27 -11.07
N PRO A 289 -31.39 6.43 -11.74
CA PRO A 289 -30.71 6.69 -13.01
C PRO A 289 -29.18 6.71 -12.84
N TYR A 290 -28.67 7.34 -11.80
CA TYR A 290 -27.23 7.43 -11.52
C TYR A 290 -26.65 6.06 -11.14
N ARG A 291 -27.36 5.29 -10.32
CA ARG A 291 -26.97 3.92 -9.96
C ARG A 291 -26.91 3.01 -11.17
N ASN A 292 -27.88 3.08 -12.07
CA ASN A 292 -27.93 2.29 -13.30
C ASN A 292 -26.81 2.71 -14.27
N ALA A 293 -26.52 4.01 -14.42
CA ALA A 293 -25.43 4.49 -15.27
C ALA A 293 -24.06 4.03 -14.73
N THR A 294 -23.81 4.18 -13.42
CA THR A 294 -22.58 3.71 -12.80
C THR A 294 -22.39 2.20 -12.94
N GLN A 295 -23.46 1.42 -12.72
CA GLN A 295 -23.43 -0.03 -12.92
C GLN A 295 -23.15 -0.38 -14.39
N ALA A 296 -23.75 0.33 -15.35
CA ALA A 296 -23.51 0.10 -16.77
C ALA A 296 -22.05 0.38 -17.15
N ILE A 297 -21.45 1.45 -16.62
CA ILE A 297 -20.03 1.76 -16.83
C ILE A 297 -19.16 0.65 -16.23
N ILE A 298 -19.41 0.28 -14.98
CA ILE A 298 -18.65 -0.79 -14.30
C ILE A 298 -18.74 -2.09 -15.07
N LEU A 299 -19.90 -2.45 -15.61
CA LEU A 299 -20.11 -3.71 -16.32
C LEU A 299 -19.49 -3.75 -17.71
N LYS A 300 -19.44 -2.62 -18.42
CA LYS A 300 -19.01 -2.53 -19.82
C LYS A 300 -17.53 -2.19 -20.01
N THR A 301 -16.90 -1.49 -19.06
CA THR A 301 -15.50 -1.07 -19.20
C THR A 301 -14.56 -2.28 -19.19
N PRO A 302 -13.69 -2.48 -20.18
CA PRO A 302 -12.75 -3.61 -20.17
C PRO A 302 -11.82 -3.55 -18.94
N LEU A 303 -11.64 -4.68 -18.24
CA LEU A 303 -10.81 -4.73 -17.02
C LEU A 303 -9.34 -4.37 -17.28
N TRP A 304 -8.84 -4.58 -18.50
CA TRP A 304 -7.46 -4.23 -18.86
C TRP A 304 -7.23 -2.74 -19.04
N LEU A 305 -8.29 -1.93 -19.17
CA LEU A 305 -8.15 -0.48 -19.36
C LEU A 305 -7.52 0.22 -18.14
N VAL A 306 -7.91 -0.20 -16.93
CA VAL A 306 -7.39 0.39 -15.70
C VAL A 306 -5.88 0.14 -15.52
N PRO A 307 -5.36 -1.10 -15.63
CA PRO A 307 -3.93 -1.32 -15.57
C PRO A 307 -3.17 -0.71 -16.76
N LEU A 308 -3.82 -0.55 -17.91
CA LEU A 308 -3.24 0.22 -19.03
C LEU A 308 -3.10 1.69 -18.66
N LEU A 309 -4.11 2.31 -18.04
CA LEU A 309 -4.02 3.69 -17.55
C LEU A 309 -2.95 3.83 -16.48
N ALA A 310 -2.84 2.88 -15.56
CA ALA A 310 -1.76 2.87 -14.56
C ALA A 310 -0.38 2.83 -15.24
N LEU A 311 -0.22 2.00 -16.28
CA LEU A 311 1.02 1.95 -17.07
C LEU A 311 1.28 3.27 -17.80
N VAL A 312 0.27 3.86 -18.42
CA VAL A 312 0.39 5.16 -19.10
C VAL A 312 0.82 6.25 -18.12
N PHE A 313 0.17 6.36 -16.97
CA PHE A 313 0.52 7.34 -15.94
C PHE A 313 1.90 7.09 -15.31
N THR A 314 2.37 5.86 -15.34
CA THR A 314 3.73 5.50 -14.91
C THR A 314 4.77 5.90 -15.95
N VAL A 315 4.47 5.70 -17.23
CA VAL A 315 5.41 5.96 -18.34
C VAL A 315 5.41 7.44 -18.78
N ALA A 316 4.26 8.11 -18.70
CA ALA A 316 4.15 9.50 -19.14
C ALA A 316 5.18 10.44 -18.48
N PRO A 317 5.45 10.41 -17.16
CA PRO A 317 6.49 11.23 -16.55
C PRO A 317 7.90 10.92 -17.07
N ILE A 318 8.18 9.68 -17.51
CA ILE A 318 9.46 9.30 -18.10
C ILE A 318 9.62 9.96 -19.47
N LEU A 319 8.56 9.94 -20.29
CA LEU A 319 8.58 10.47 -21.64
C LEU A 319 8.55 12.02 -21.68
N THR A 320 7.97 12.66 -20.69
CA THR A 320 7.90 14.13 -20.60
C THR A 320 9.17 14.76 -20.03
N ALA A 321 10.24 13.96 -19.88
CA ALA A 321 11.54 14.42 -19.41
C ALA A 321 11.46 15.23 -18.10
N GLN A 322 10.58 14.81 -17.19
CA GLN A 322 10.66 15.30 -15.81
C GLN A 322 12.06 14.95 -15.29
N PRO A 323 12.90 15.93 -14.97
CA PRO A 323 14.34 15.72 -14.75
C PRO A 323 14.67 14.79 -13.59
N THR A 324 13.65 14.40 -12.85
CA THR A 324 13.74 13.54 -11.66
C THR A 324 13.53 12.05 -11.96
N GLN A 325 13.16 11.65 -13.19
CA GLN A 325 12.92 10.24 -13.50
C GLN A 325 14.19 9.56 -14.05
N PRO A 326 14.78 8.57 -13.35
CA PRO A 326 16.05 7.96 -13.74
C PRO A 326 16.06 7.39 -15.16
N LEU A 327 14.98 6.72 -15.60
CA LEU A 327 14.90 6.18 -16.95
C LEU A 327 14.87 7.25 -18.04
N ALA A 328 14.37 8.46 -17.76
CA ALA A 328 14.43 9.57 -18.70
C ALA A 328 15.88 10.02 -18.96
N GLN A 329 16.76 9.87 -17.97
CA GLN A 329 18.17 10.22 -18.06
C GLN A 329 18.94 9.29 -19.00
N LEU A 330 18.44 8.09 -19.30
CA LEU A 330 19.09 7.17 -20.25
C LEU A 330 19.14 7.74 -21.68
N THR A 331 18.32 8.73 -22.00
CA THR A 331 18.36 9.46 -23.29
C THR A 331 19.31 10.64 -23.26
N ASP A 332 19.90 10.96 -22.13
CA ASP A 332 20.88 12.02 -22.00
C ASP A 332 22.14 11.64 -22.80
N PRO A 333 22.71 12.57 -23.58
CA PRO A 333 23.99 12.35 -24.28
C PRO A 333 25.11 11.82 -23.37
N VAL A 334 25.12 12.17 -22.09
CA VAL A 334 26.08 11.66 -21.10
C VAL A 334 26.06 10.11 -21.02
N PHE A 335 24.90 9.48 -21.21
CA PHE A 335 24.78 8.00 -21.21
C PHE A 335 25.02 7.38 -22.59
N THR A 336 24.95 8.16 -23.66
CA THR A 336 25.02 7.64 -25.04
C THR A 336 26.33 7.99 -25.75
N THR A 337 27.11 8.94 -25.20
CA THR A 337 28.36 9.39 -25.79
C THR A 337 29.58 9.02 -24.96
N THR A 338 30.75 9.10 -25.58
CA THR A 338 32.07 8.77 -25.01
C THR A 338 32.46 9.64 -23.79
N ASP A 339 31.65 10.64 -23.43
CA ASP A 339 31.86 11.48 -22.23
C ASP A 339 31.73 10.74 -20.90
N GLN A 340 31.05 9.59 -20.87
CA GLN A 340 31.15 8.67 -19.71
C GLN A 340 32.60 8.29 -19.43
N THR A 341 33.41 8.14 -20.46
CA THR A 341 34.83 7.80 -20.34
C THR A 341 35.60 8.93 -19.63
N SER A 342 35.24 10.18 -19.85
CA SER A 342 35.89 11.34 -19.19
C SER A 342 35.50 11.41 -17.69
N THR A 343 34.24 11.16 -17.34
CA THR A 343 33.78 11.14 -15.95
C THR A 343 34.44 9.99 -15.19
N GLU A 344 34.44 8.77 -15.72
CA GLU A 344 35.12 7.60 -15.13
C GLU A 344 36.64 7.80 -15.01
N VAL A 345 37.27 8.34 -16.04
CA VAL A 345 38.70 8.67 -15.99
C VAL A 345 38.99 9.72 -14.93
N ASN A 346 38.15 10.73 -14.78
CA ASN A 346 38.31 11.76 -13.75
C ASN A 346 38.07 11.21 -12.35
N LYS A 347 37.08 10.33 -12.16
CA LYS A 347 36.88 9.61 -10.89
C LYS A 347 38.09 8.78 -10.50
N ARG A 348 38.63 7.96 -11.41
CA ARG A 348 39.83 7.17 -11.16
C ARG A 348 41.03 8.03 -10.82
N ARG A 349 41.23 9.12 -11.55
CA ARG A 349 42.30 10.08 -11.21
C ARG A 349 42.12 10.69 -9.83
N ALA A 350 40.87 10.99 -9.42
CA ALA A 350 40.60 11.49 -8.08
C ALA A 350 40.91 10.43 -7.00
N VAL A 351 40.53 9.17 -7.25
CA VAL A 351 40.85 8.03 -6.35
C VAL A 351 42.36 7.81 -6.26
N ASP A 352 43.05 7.77 -7.41
CA ASP A 352 44.50 7.55 -7.49
C ASP A 352 45.31 8.67 -6.84
N ALA A 353 44.74 9.87 -6.74
CA ALA A 353 45.35 11.01 -6.08
C ALA A 353 45.27 10.98 -4.54
N VAL A 354 44.48 10.08 -3.98
CA VAL A 354 44.32 9.94 -2.51
C VAL A 354 45.46 9.12 -1.94
N PRO A 355 46.28 9.65 -1.03
CA PRO A 355 47.35 8.87 -0.40
C PRO A 355 46.77 7.73 0.44
N ILE A 356 47.45 6.59 0.46
CA ILE A 356 47.11 5.42 1.26
C ILE A 356 47.11 5.85 2.76
N GLY A 357 46.00 5.57 3.47
CA GLY A 357 45.83 5.91 4.88
C GLY A 357 45.36 7.33 5.15
N ALA A 358 45.06 8.13 4.14
CA ALA A 358 44.49 9.47 4.31
C ALA A 358 43.02 9.37 4.74
N SER A 359 42.62 10.27 5.67
CA SER A 359 41.20 10.50 5.96
C SER A 359 40.60 11.34 4.85
N VAL A 360 39.56 10.84 4.19
CA VAL A 360 38.94 11.47 3.04
C VAL A 360 37.46 11.73 3.32
N ALA A 361 37.01 12.96 3.04
CA ALA A 361 35.60 13.29 2.92
C ALA A 361 35.24 13.39 1.44
N THR A 362 34.31 12.57 1.01
CA THR A 362 33.87 12.53 -0.40
C THR A 362 32.39 12.23 -0.48
N ASP A 363 31.80 12.43 -1.67
CA ASP A 363 30.42 12.05 -1.93
C ASP A 363 30.28 10.53 -2.17
N LEU A 364 29.04 10.07 -2.20
CA LEU A 364 28.72 8.66 -2.36
C LEU A 364 29.15 8.08 -3.72
N SER A 365 29.41 8.92 -4.71
CA SER A 365 29.75 8.46 -6.06
C SER A 365 31.19 7.89 -6.16
N ILE A 366 32.04 8.23 -5.21
CA ILE A 366 33.46 7.84 -5.19
C ILE A 366 33.82 7.00 -3.94
N ILE A 367 33.02 7.07 -2.87
CA ILE A 367 33.35 6.46 -1.58
C ILE A 367 33.58 4.94 -1.69
N THR A 368 32.83 4.26 -2.55
CA THR A 368 32.96 2.80 -2.74
C THR A 368 34.29 2.38 -3.36
N GLU A 369 34.92 3.27 -4.12
CA GLU A 369 36.22 3.02 -4.77
C GLU A 369 37.40 3.35 -3.81
N LEU A 370 37.13 4.07 -2.74
CA LEU A 370 38.11 4.45 -1.73
C LEU A 370 38.16 3.51 -0.52
N ILE A 371 37.18 2.60 -0.39
CA ILE A 371 37.18 1.59 0.67
C ILE A 371 38.16 0.47 0.26
N PRO A 372 39.22 0.20 1.01
CA PRO A 372 40.09 -0.94 0.73
C PRO A 372 39.31 -2.24 0.77
N GLY A 373 39.47 -3.08 -0.25
CA GLY A 373 38.89 -4.41 -0.30
C GLY A 373 39.53 -5.36 0.73
#